data_f09b16f0265807352c93fe7c280f3734
#
_entry.id   f09b16f0265807352c93fe7c280f3734
#
_cell.length_a   1.000
_cell.length_b   1.000
_cell.length_c   1.000
_cell.angle_alpha   90.00
_cell.angle_beta   90.00
_cell.angle_gamma   90.00
#
_symmetry.space_group_name_H-M   'P 1'
#
loop_
_entity.id
_entity.type
_entity.pdbx_description
1 polymer ?
#
loop_
_entity_poly.entity_id
_entity_poly.type
_entity_poly.pdbx_seq_one_letter_code
_entity_poly.pdbx_strand_id
1 'polypeptide(L)'
;RLVVQLGVGLYMLVYLGLLSNENMQIEGFWYYLFMGVFEAATIHYAVAKIFGPLFFGRGWCGYACWTAMILDLLPYKHPNTPRKKIGFIRYITFTLSLLFVGALFIFHVPNIERIMFYSFIIGNLLYYAIGIGLALAFRDNRAFCKYICPITVFLKPMSYFARLRITVDEEKCISCGKCALRCPLNNISIEGGKPVWKGRCT
;
A
#
# COMPACT_ATOMS: atom_id res chain seq x y z
N ARG A 1 14.83 9.04 2.55
CA ARG A 1 13.61 8.26 2.42
C ARG A 1 13.86 6.95 1.64
N LEU A 2 14.37 7.03 0.40
CA LEU A 2 14.57 5.85 -0.46
C LEU A 2 15.47 4.78 0.20
N VAL A 3 16.57 5.18 0.83
CA VAL A 3 17.48 4.25 1.53
C VAL A 3 16.76 3.47 2.64
N VAL A 4 15.98 4.17 3.47
CA VAL A 4 15.19 3.51 4.54
C VAL A 4 14.16 2.55 3.93
N GLN A 5 13.48 2.96 2.88
CA GLN A 5 12.49 2.14 2.18
C GLN A 5 13.14 0.89 1.55
N LEU A 6 14.34 1.02 0.97
CA LEU A 6 15.10 -0.11 0.44
C LEU A 6 15.49 -1.09 1.56
N GLY A 7 16.08 -0.59 2.64
CA GLY A 7 16.50 -1.42 3.77
C GLY A 7 15.33 -2.18 4.41
N VAL A 8 14.27 -1.48 4.78
CA VAL A 8 13.08 -2.09 5.41
C VAL A 8 12.32 -2.98 4.42
N GLY A 9 12.16 -2.53 3.17
CA GLY A 9 11.47 -3.31 2.14
C GLY A 9 12.20 -4.60 1.79
N LEU A 10 13.54 -4.59 1.69
CA LEU A 10 14.34 -5.80 1.48
C LEU A 10 14.27 -6.72 2.68
N TYR A 11 14.37 -6.21 3.90
CA TYR A 11 14.21 -7.02 5.12
C TYR A 11 12.87 -7.75 5.13
N MET A 12 11.78 -7.05 4.85
CA MET A 12 10.44 -7.62 4.81
C MET A 12 10.26 -8.66 3.70
N LEU A 13 10.77 -8.37 2.49
CA LEU A 13 10.60 -9.23 1.34
C LEU A 13 11.50 -10.47 1.42
N VAL A 14 12.79 -10.27 1.72
CA VAL A 14 13.79 -11.33 1.66
C VAL A 14 13.85 -12.09 2.97
N TYR A 15 14.10 -11.41 4.10
CA TYR A 15 14.29 -12.10 5.37
C TYR A 15 12.98 -12.72 5.87
N LEU A 16 11.93 -11.93 6.07
CA LEU A 16 10.66 -12.46 6.59
C LEU A 16 9.91 -13.28 5.52
N GLY A 17 9.82 -12.79 4.29
CA GLY A 17 9.04 -13.44 3.25
C GLY A 17 9.69 -14.70 2.68
N LEU A 18 10.96 -14.62 2.25
CA LEU A 18 11.61 -15.73 1.55
C LEU A 18 12.40 -16.67 2.49
N LEU A 19 13.13 -16.12 3.48
CA LEU A 19 13.95 -16.95 4.37
C LEU A 19 13.15 -17.53 5.54
N SER A 20 12.25 -16.75 6.13
CA SER A 20 11.37 -17.23 7.22
C SER A 20 10.11 -17.92 6.71
N ASN A 21 9.90 -17.99 5.38
CA ASN A 21 8.72 -18.60 4.74
C ASN A 21 7.38 -17.98 5.17
N GLU A 22 7.37 -16.73 5.66
CA GLU A 22 6.16 -16.06 6.08
C GLU A 22 5.49 -15.33 4.91
N ASN A 23 4.20 -15.54 4.73
CA ASN A 23 3.44 -14.75 3.77
C ASN A 23 3.08 -13.39 4.35
N MET A 24 3.89 -12.37 4.02
CA MET A 24 3.71 -10.98 4.46
C MET A 24 2.73 -10.19 3.59
N GLN A 25 2.04 -10.81 2.63
CA GLN A 25 0.96 -10.20 1.86
C GLN A 25 -0.38 -10.28 2.59
N ILE A 26 -1.43 -9.76 1.97
CA ILE A 26 -2.77 -9.73 2.56
C ILE A 26 -3.34 -11.14 2.73
N GLU A 27 -2.96 -12.09 1.88
CA GLU A 27 -3.31 -13.51 1.98
C GLU A 27 -2.75 -14.12 3.27
N GLY A 28 -1.50 -13.82 3.62
CA GLY A 28 -0.91 -14.25 4.88
C GLY A 28 -1.61 -13.66 6.10
N PHE A 29 -2.03 -12.39 6.04
CA PHE A 29 -2.83 -11.79 7.10
C PHE A 29 -4.12 -12.56 7.35
N TRP A 30 -4.87 -12.92 6.28
CA TRP A 30 -6.09 -13.74 6.41
C TRP A 30 -5.79 -15.13 6.94
N TYR A 31 -4.71 -15.77 6.44
CA TYR A 31 -4.30 -17.08 6.87
C TYR A 31 -4.04 -17.15 8.37
N TYR A 32 -3.17 -16.29 8.91
CA TYR A 32 -2.85 -16.27 10.34
C TYR A 32 -4.04 -15.82 11.19
N LEU A 33 -4.89 -14.94 10.67
CA LEU A 33 -6.11 -14.53 11.36
C LEU A 33 -7.07 -15.72 11.52
N PHE A 34 -7.26 -16.54 10.50
CA PHE A 34 -8.13 -17.74 10.57
C PHE A 34 -7.52 -18.85 11.41
N MET A 35 -6.20 -18.98 11.43
CA MET A 35 -5.49 -19.90 12.34
C MET A 35 -5.53 -19.47 13.80
N GLY A 36 -5.89 -18.23 14.09
CA GLY A 36 -5.84 -17.66 15.45
C GLY A 36 -4.42 -17.43 15.97
N VAL A 37 -3.43 -17.36 15.06
CA VAL A 37 -2.02 -17.20 15.41
C VAL A 37 -1.59 -15.76 15.17
N PHE A 38 -0.99 -15.13 16.19
CA PHE A 38 -0.47 -13.78 16.11
C PHE A 38 1.04 -13.79 15.86
N GLU A 39 1.41 -14.13 14.64
CA GLU A 39 2.79 -14.11 14.16
C GLU A 39 3.15 -12.81 13.43
N ALA A 40 4.38 -12.76 12.87
CA ALA A 40 4.93 -11.55 12.30
C ALA A 40 4.03 -10.87 11.25
N ALA A 41 3.36 -11.64 10.38
CA ALA A 41 2.44 -11.07 9.41
C ALA A 41 1.23 -10.38 10.06
N THR A 42 0.58 -11.02 11.04
CA THR A 42 -0.58 -10.44 11.75
C THR A 42 -0.18 -9.20 12.54
N ILE A 43 0.94 -9.27 13.29
CA ILE A 43 1.48 -8.14 14.06
C ILE A 43 1.86 -7.01 13.11
N HIS A 44 2.53 -7.33 12.00
CA HIS A 44 2.87 -6.35 10.98
C HIS A 44 1.63 -5.62 10.44
N TYR A 45 0.56 -6.37 10.11
CA TYR A 45 -0.67 -5.74 9.62
C TYR A 45 -1.36 -4.91 10.70
N ALA A 46 -1.44 -5.40 11.93
CA ALA A 46 -2.01 -4.64 13.03
C ALA A 46 -1.24 -3.32 13.24
N VAL A 47 0.07 -3.41 13.43
CA VAL A 47 0.91 -2.24 13.71
C VAL A 47 1.05 -1.33 12.48
N ALA A 48 1.37 -1.88 11.31
CA ALA A 48 1.76 -1.09 10.15
C ALA A 48 0.58 -0.65 9.27
N LYS A 49 -0.55 -1.37 9.28
CA LYS A 49 -1.66 -1.13 8.35
C LYS A 49 -2.95 -0.68 9.05
N ILE A 50 -3.08 -0.92 10.36
CA ILE A 50 -4.26 -0.53 11.14
C ILE A 50 -3.87 0.60 12.11
N PHE A 51 -3.05 0.31 13.12
CA PHE A 51 -2.71 1.29 14.17
C PHE A 51 -1.72 2.38 13.69
N GLY A 52 -0.68 2.02 12.96
CA GLY A 52 0.30 2.99 12.44
C GLY A 52 -0.34 4.11 11.61
N PRO A 53 -1.25 3.82 10.68
CA PRO A 53 -1.97 4.84 9.95
C PRO A 53 -2.83 5.79 10.79
N LEU A 54 -3.28 5.40 11.97
CA LEU A 54 -3.96 6.31 12.90
C LEU A 54 -3.03 7.40 13.44
N PHE A 55 -1.74 7.13 13.51
CA PHE A 55 -0.74 8.10 13.96
C PHE A 55 -0.10 8.83 12.78
N PHE A 56 0.49 8.07 11.85
CA PHE A 56 1.36 8.57 10.77
C PHE A 56 0.69 8.53 9.39
N GLY A 57 -0.58 8.20 9.32
CA GLY A 57 -1.30 8.09 8.07
C GLY A 57 -0.68 7.07 7.11
N ARG A 58 -0.41 7.49 5.87
CA ARG A 58 0.21 6.64 4.85
C ARG A 58 1.74 6.66 4.84
N GLY A 59 2.37 7.14 5.90
CA GLY A 59 3.83 7.17 6.02
C GLY A 59 4.46 5.81 5.77
N TRP A 60 3.85 4.74 6.26
CA TRP A 60 4.34 3.37 6.07
C TRP A 60 4.52 2.99 4.60
N CYS A 61 3.58 3.36 3.74
CA CYS A 61 3.69 3.11 2.30
C CYS A 61 4.87 3.81 1.64
N GLY A 62 5.36 4.89 2.24
CA GLY A 62 6.51 5.65 1.74
C GLY A 62 7.86 5.19 2.27
N TYR A 63 7.90 4.44 3.38
CA TYR A 63 9.14 4.12 4.09
C TYR A 63 9.40 2.62 4.27
N ALA A 64 8.40 1.75 4.19
CA ALA A 64 8.56 0.34 4.51
C ALA A 64 7.92 -0.64 3.49
N CYS A 65 7.10 -0.16 2.57
CA CYS A 65 6.43 -1.03 1.62
C CYS A 65 7.38 -1.54 0.52
N TRP A 66 7.59 -2.85 0.45
CA TRP A 66 8.47 -3.48 -0.54
C TRP A 66 7.94 -3.36 -1.98
N THR A 67 6.62 -3.43 -2.21
CA THR A 67 6.06 -3.19 -3.55
C THR A 67 6.35 -1.76 -4.01
N ALA A 68 6.15 -0.78 -3.12
CA ALA A 68 6.41 0.61 -3.41
C ALA A 68 7.92 0.90 -3.57
N MET A 69 8.78 0.13 -2.93
CA MET A 69 10.23 0.20 -3.05
C MET A 69 10.68 0.06 -4.51
N ILE A 70 10.23 -1.00 -5.18
CA ILE A 70 10.56 -1.25 -6.59
C ILE A 70 9.93 -0.20 -7.50
N LEU A 71 8.66 0.15 -7.26
CA LEU A 71 7.96 1.13 -8.11
C LEU A 71 8.55 2.55 -7.98
N ASP A 72 9.12 2.92 -6.84
CA ASP A 72 9.76 4.23 -6.66
C ASP A 72 11.12 4.34 -7.37
N LEU A 73 11.71 3.23 -7.81
CA LEU A 73 12.92 3.23 -8.65
C LEU A 73 12.62 3.57 -10.11
N LEU A 74 11.38 3.48 -10.56
CA LEU A 74 10.99 3.83 -11.91
C LEU A 74 11.15 5.34 -12.17
N PRO A 75 11.48 5.75 -13.40
CA PRO A 75 11.79 7.15 -13.73
C PRO A 75 10.56 8.07 -13.82
N TYR A 76 9.37 7.52 -13.68
CA TYR A 76 8.13 8.29 -13.84
C TYR A 76 7.82 9.13 -12.60
N LYS A 77 7.42 10.37 -12.84
CA LYS A 77 6.88 11.26 -11.78
C LYS A 77 5.38 11.08 -11.67
N HIS A 78 4.82 11.56 -10.58
CA HIS A 78 3.38 11.56 -10.40
C HIS A 78 2.74 12.57 -11.36
N PRO A 79 1.79 12.17 -12.22
CA PRO A 79 1.10 13.10 -13.11
C PRO A 79 0.21 14.06 -12.32
N ASN A 80 0.13 15.31 -12.76
CA ASN A 80 -0.77 16.32 -12.19
C ASN A 80 -2.25 16.10 -12.56
N THR A 81 -2.56 15.02 -13.27
CA THR A 81 -3.90 14.68 -13.71
C THR A 81 -4.77 14.19 -12.55
N PRO A 82 -6.06 14.50 -12.54
CA PRO A 82 -6.97 13.95 -11.54
C PRO A 82 -7.00 12.42 -11.57
N ARG A 83 -7.27 11.79 -10.41
CA ARG A 83 -7.36 10.34 -10.32
C ARG A 83 -8.48 9.81 -11.20
N LYS A 84 -8.22 8.72 -11.93
CA LYS A 84 -9.26 7.98 -12.64
C LYS A 84 -10.21 7.29 -11.65
N LYS A 85 -11.48 7.11 -12.04
CA LYS A 85 -12.50 6.45 -11.21
C LYS A 85 -12.38 4.91 -11.11
N ILE A 86 -11.24 4.35 -11.50
CA ILE A 86 -10.99 2.89 -11.49
C ILE A 86 -10.50 2.35 -10.12
N GLY A 87 -10.46 3.20 -9.11
CA GLY A 87 -9.99 2.81 -7.78
C GLY A 87 -10.87 1.79 -7.03
N PHE A 88 -12.01 1.38 -7.59
CA PHE A 88 -12.85 0.31 -7.05
C PHE A 88 -12.19 -1.07 -7.17
N ILE A 89 -11.26 -1.26 -8.12
CA ILE A 89 -10.54 -2.52 -8.35
C ILE A 89 -9.87 -3.03 -7.06
N ARG A 90 -9.42 -2.13 -6.18
CA ARG A 90 -8.83 -2.51 -4.88
C ARG A 90 -9.77 -3.32 -3.98
N TYR A 91 -11.08 -3.07 -4.07
CA TYR A 91 -12.07 -3.84 -3.30
C TYR A 91 -12.25 -5.23 -3.89
N ILE A 92 -12.16 -5.35 -5.23
CA ILE A 92 -12.20 -6.64 -5.91
C ILE A 92 -10.98 -7.46 -5.51
N THR A 93 -9.77 -6.90 -5.60
CA THR A 93 -8.54 -7.61 -5.21
C THR A 93 -8.55 -8.00 -3.73
N PHE A 94 -9.06 -7.13 -2.86
CA PHE A 94 -9.23 -7.41 -1.43
C PHE A 94 -10.19 -8.57 -1.18
N THR A 95 -11.37 -8.55 -1.82
CA THR A 95 -12.36 -9.62 -1.67
C THR A 95 -11.86 -10.93 -2.26
N LEU A 96 -11.18 -10.90 -3.41
CA LEU A 96 -10.57 -12.10 -4.01
C LEU A 96 -9.53 -12.74 -3.09
N SER A 97 -8.68 -11.95 -2.44
CA SER A 97 -7.70 -12.49 -1.49
C SER A 97 -8.37 -13.15 -0.28
N LEU A 98 -9.43 -12.55 0.24
CA LEU A 98 -10.21 -13.12 1.36
C LEU A 98 -10.90 -14.43 0.94
N LEU A 99 -11.55 -14.43 -0.23
CA LEU A 99 -12.24 -15.62 -0.75
C LEU A 99 -11.25 -16.74 -1.07
N PHE A 100 -10.08 -16.43 -1.61
CA PHE A 100 -9.04 -17.41 -1.88
C PHE A 100 -8.60 -18.14 -0.60
N VAL A 101 -8.23 -17.39 0.43
CA VAL A 101 -7.80 -18.01 1.70
C VAL A 101 -8.97 -18.70 2.39
N GLY A 102 -10.16 -18.09 2.42
CA GLY A 102 -11.35 -18.70 2.99
C GLY A 102 -11.71 -20.03 2.33
N ALA A 103 -11.60 -20.12 1.01
CA ALA A 103 -11.82 -21.38 0.27
C ALA A 103 -10.82 -22.46 0.69
N LEU A 104 -9.53 -22.14 0.88
CA LEU A 104 -8.54 -23.12 1.35
C LEU A 104 -8.90 -23.72 2.71
N PHE A 105 -9.46 -22.92 3.62
CA PHE A 105 -9.93 -23.39 4.93
C PHE A 105 -11.21 -24.23 4.82
N ILE A 106 -12.19 -23.79 4.03
CA ILE A 106 -13.47 -24.48 3.85
C ILE A 106 -13.24 -25.86 3.21
N PHE A 107 -12.38 -25.95 2.21
CA PHE A 107 -12.08 -27.23 1.53
C PHE A 107 -11.03 -28.09 2.25
N HIS A 108 -10.56 -27.66 3.43
CA HIS A 108 -9.56 -28.39 4.23
C HIS A 108 -8.35 -28.84 3.40
N VAL A 109 -7.81 -27.94 2.56
CA VAL A 109 -6.71 -28.28 1.66
C VAL A 109 -5.46 -28.63 2.46
N PRO A 110 -4.81 -29.78 2.19
CA PRO A 110 -3.59 -30.18 2.89
C PRO A 110 -2.41 -29.25 2.50
N ASN A 111 -1.45 -29.09 3.40
CA ASN A 111 -0.24 -28.28 3.19
C ASN A 111 -0.51 -26.80 2.86
N ILE A 112 -1.47 -26.19 3.54
CA ILE A 112 -1.82 -24.77 3.33
C ILE A 112 -0.59 -23.85 3.46
N GLU A 113 0.32 -24.11 4.39
CA GLU A 113 1.55 -23.33 4.59
C GLU A 113 2.40 -23.23 3.31
N ARG A 114 2.58 -24.37 2.63
CA ARG A 114 3.31 -24.40 1.36
C ARG A 114 2.59 -23.62 0.27
N ILE A 115 1.27 -23.70 0.22
CA ILE A 115 0.45 -22.92 -0.71
C ILE A 115 0.59 -21.43 -0.40
N MET A 116 0.59 -21.04 0.87
CA MET A 116 0.78 -19.65 1.30
C MET A 116 2.16 -19.12 0.90
N PHE A 117 3.22 -19.94 1.02
CA PHE A 117 4.56 -19.55 0.57
C PHE A 117 4.62 -19.32 -0.95
N TYR A 118 4.09 -20.26 -1.74
CA TYR A 118 4.04 -20.07 -3.21
C TYR A 118 3.14 -18.91 -3.60
N SER A 119 2.02 -18.70 -2.92
CA SER A 119 1.15 -17.55 -3.17
C SER A 119 1.86 -16.22 -2.89
N PHE A 120 2.73 -16.17 -1.87
CA PHE A 120 3.57 -15.00 -1.61
C PHE A 120 4.52 -14.70 -2.77
N ILE A 121 5.20 -15.71 -3.30
CA ILE A 121 6.13 -15.53 -4.42
C ILE A 121 5.37 -15.08 -5.69
N ILE A 122 4.35 -15.84 -6.08
CA ILE A 122 3.56 -15.57 -7.28
C ILE A 122 2.84 -14.22 -7.15
N GLY A 123 2.25 -13.94 -5.99
CA GLY A 123 1.56 -12.68 -5.71
C GLY A 123 2.48 -11.47 -5.81
N ASN A 124 3.73 -11.56 -5.31
CA ASN A 124 4.71 -10.49 -5.47
C ASN A 124 5.09 -10.28 -6.93
N LEU A 125 5.35 -11.35 -7.68
CA LEU A 125 5.64 -11.27 -9.11
C LEU A 125 4.50 -10.61 -9.89
N LEU A 126 3.27 -10.99 -9.61
CA LEU A 126 2.08 -10.38 -10.20
C LEU A 126 1.94 -8.90 -9.83
N TYR A 127 2.16 -8.54 -8.55
CA TYR A 127 2.08 -7.15 -8.11
C TYR A 127 3.15 -6.27 -8.77
N TYR A 128 4.36 -6.80 -8.95
CA TYR A 128 5.41 -6.09 -9.69
C TYR A 128 5.09 -5.98 -11.18
N ALA A 129 4.66 -7.07 -11.82
CA ALA A 129 4.29 -7.05 -13.24
C ALA A 129 3.16 -6.04 -13.51
N ILE A 130 2.07 -6.13 -12.74
CA ILE A 130 0.94 -5.20 -12.85
C ILE A 130 1.36 -3.77 -12.48
N GLY A 131 2.15 -3.62 -11.42
CA GLY A 131 2.62 -2.31 -10.95
C GLY A 131 3.50 -1.59 -11.97
N ILE A 132 4.43 -2.30 -12.58
CA ILE A 132 5.29 -1.78 -13.65
C ILE A 132 4.45 -1.50 -14.91
N GLY A 133 3.57 -2.41 -15.31
CA GLY A 133 2.67 -2.21 -16.46
C GLY A 133 1.80 -0.95 -16.31
N LEU A 134 1.21 -0.76 -15.12
CA LEU A 134 0.43 0.45 -14.83
C LEU A 134 1.29 1.72 -14.76
N ALA A 135 2.51 1.60 -14.23
CA ALA A 135 3.42 2.74 -14.19
C ALA A 135 3.81 3.21 -15.59
N LEU A 136 4.06 2.27 -16.50
CA LEU A 136 4.31 2.54 -17.93
C LEU A 136 3.09 3.16 -18.60
N ALA A 137 1.90 2.56 -18.44
CA ALA A 137 0.68 2.99 -19.10
C ALA A 137 0.20 4.37 -18.62
N PHE A 138 0.36 4.68 -17.33
CA PHE A 138 -0.10 5.94 -16.75
C PHE A 138 1.02 6.95 -16.49
N ARG A 139 2.26 6.58 -16.77
CA ARG A 139 3.47 7.36 -16.44
C ARG A 139 3.48 7.83 -14.98
N ASP A 140 3.11 6.92 -14.08
CA ASP A 140 2.90 7.18 -12.66
C ASP A 140 3.40 6.01 -11.83
N ASN A 141 4.52 6.18 -11.12
CA ASN A 141 5.13 5.15 -10.27
C ASN A 141 4.16 4.60 -9.20
N ARG A 142 3.17 5.37 -8.79
CA ARG A 142 2.22 5.01 -7.75
C ARG A 142 0.85 4.58 -8.27
N ALA A 143 0.71 4.32 -9.58
CA ALA A 143 -0.55 3.89 -10.18
C ALA A 143 -1.11 2.62 -9.51
N PHE A 144 -0.29 1.61 -9.25
CA PHE A 144 -0.69 0.41 -8.50
C PHE A 144 -1.28 0.75 -7.13
N CYS A 145 -0.58 1.60 -6.35
CA CYS A 145 -1.02 2.01 -5.02
C CYS A 145 -2.33 2.82 -5.05
N LYS A 146 -2.58 3.55 -6.15
CA LYS A 146 -3.79 4.37 -6.32
C LYS A 146 -5.01 3.56 -6.70
N TYR A 147 -4.86 2.47 -7.44
CA TYR A 147 -5.97 1.79 -8.10
C TYR A 147 -6.20 0.35 -7.67
N ILE A 148 -5.14 -0.44 -7.49
CA ILE A 148 -5.24 -1.90 -7.32
C ILE A 148 -4.92 -2.37 -5.90
N CYS A 149 -3.93 -1.76 -5.24
CA CYS A 149 -3.41 -2.25 -3.96
C CYS A 149 -4.53 -2.54 -2.93
N PRO A 150 -4.74 -3.82 -2.53
CA PRO A 150 -5.82 -4.21 -1.62
C PRO A 150 -5.63 -3.65 -0.21
N ILE A 151 -4.39 -3.48 0.23
CA ILE A 151 -4.05 -2.94 1.55
C ILE A 151 -4.62 -1.54 1.77
N THR A 152 -4.85 -0.78 0.69
CA THR A 152 -5.47 0.55 0.79
C THR A 152 -6.91 0.53 1.30
N VAL A 153 -7.56 -0.63 1.33
CA VAL A 153 -8.89 -0.80 1.94
C VAL A 153 -8.81 -0.55 3.45
N PHE A 154 -7.77 -1.03 4.12
CA PHE A 154 -7.49 -0.72 5.52
C PHE A 154 -6.89 0.67 5.72
N LEU A 155 -5.88 1.00 4.92
CA LEU A 155 -5.12 2.25 5.07
C LEU A 155 -5.97 3.50 4.88
N LYS A 156 -6.96 3.46 3.97
CA LYS A 156 -7.77 4.64 3.66
C LYS A 156 -8.63 5.11 4.84
N PRO A 157 -9.45 4.27 5.49
CA PRO A 157 -10.22 4.68 6.67
C PRO A 157 -9.31 5.03 7.85
N MET A 158 -8.25 4.24 8.14
CA MET A 158 -7.37 4.50 9.27
C MET A 158 -6.61 5.81 9.11
N SER A 159 -6.07 6.09 7.91
CA SER A 159 -5.40 7.37 7.66
C SER A 159 -6.34 8.57 7.67
N TYR A 160 -7.65 8.37 7.52
CA TYR A 160 -8.62 9.45 7.67
C TYR A 160 -8.64 10.00 9.10
N PHE A 161 -8.44 9.14 10.09
CA PHE A 161 -8.38 9.50 11.50
C PHE A 161 -6.96 9.82 12.00
N ALA A 162 -5.98 9.90 11.11
CA ALA A 162 -4.59 10.12 11.49
C ALA A 162 -4.40 11.36 12.37
N ARG A 163 -3.63 11.20 13.42
CA ARG A 163 -3.35 12.26 14.40
C ARG A 163 -2.32 13.26 13.86
N LEU A 164 -1.25 12.74 13.27
CA LEU A 164 -0.23 13.57 12.63
C LEU A 164 -0.63 13.81 11.16
N ARG A 165 -0.81 15.07 10.81
CA ARG A 165 -1.25 15.49 9.47
C ARG A 165 -0.36 16.60 8.96
N ILE A 166 -0.16 16.59 7.65
CA ILE A 166 0.44 17.74 6.96
C ILE A 166 -0.67 18.78 6.79
N THR A 167 -0.54 19.90 7.46
CA THR A 167 -1.41 21.07 7.33
C THR A 167 -0.65 22.21 6.68
N VAL A 168 -1.33 23.10 6.03
CA VAL A 168 -0.75 24.34 5.50
C VAL A 168 -1.23 25.51 6.36
N ASP A 169 -0.30 26.32 6.75
CA ASP A 169 -0.56 27.62 7.33
C ASP A 169 -1.00 28.54 6.18
N GLU A 170 -2.28 28.93 6.19
CA GLU A 170 -2.87 29.72 5.10
C GLU A 170 -2.27 31.13 4.99
N GLU A 171 -1.80 31.70 6.12
CA GLU A 171 -1.19 33.03 6.16
C GLU A 171 0.20 33.03 5.51
N LYS A 172 0.93 31.91 5.64
CA LYS A 172 2.28 31.74 5.08
C LYS A 172 2.27 31.10 3.68
N CYS A 173 1.11 30.73 3.16
CA CYS A 173 0.99 30.08 1.88
C CYS A 173 1.19 31.07 0.72
N ILE A 174 2.29 30.91 -0.02
CA ILE A 174 2.62 31.70 -1.21
C ILE A 174 2.02 31.12 -2.51
N SER A 175 1.09 30.19 -2.42
CA SER A 175 0.39 29.57 -3.59
C SER A 175 1.31 28.96 -4.66
N CYS A 176 2.52 28.54 -4.30
CA CYS A 176 3.53 28.03 -5.26
C CYS A 176 3.23 26.65 -5.87
N GLY A 177 2.19 25.93 -5.42
CA GLY A 177 1.74 24.64 -5.95
C GLY A 177 2.66 23.46 -5.69
N LYS A 178 3.82 23.62 -5.05
CA LYS A 178 4.81 22.53 -4.80
C LYS A 178 4.21 21.37 -4.01
N CYS A 179 3.27 21.61 -3.10
CA CYS A 179 2.58 20.58 -2.33
C CYS A 179 1.77 19.63 -3.22
N ALA A 180 1.05 20.16 -4.21
CA ALA A 180 0.30 19.35 -5.18
C ALA A 180 1.24 18.55 -6.09
N LEU A 181 2.31 19.17 -6.60
CA LEU A 181 3.33 18.52 -7.44
C LEU A 181 4.08 17.40 -6.73
N ARG A 182 4.28 17.51 -5.42
CA ARG A 182 5.02 16.53 -4.61
C ARG A 182 4.13 15.46 -3.99
N CYS A 183 2.81 15.58 -4.08
CA CYS A 183 1.90 14.61 -3.50
C CYS A 183 1.88 13.31 -4.33
N PRO A 184 2.44 12.19 -3.83
CA PRO A 184 2.52 10.96 -4.60
C PRO A 184 1.16 10.31 -4.87
N LEU A 185 0.14 10.75 -4.17
CA LEU A 185 -1.22 10.21 -4.28
C LEU A 185 -2.18 11.15 -5.01
N ASN A 186 -1.73 12.29 -5.52
CA ASN A 186 -2.55 13.31 -6.19
C ASN A 186 -3.80 13.70 -5.37
N ASN A 187 -3.64 13.87 -4.07
CA ASN A 187 -4.73 14.21 -3.15
C ASN A 187 -4.85 15.72 -2.88
N ILE A 188 -3.89 16.49 -3.39
CA ILE A 188 -3.87 17.95 -3.21
C ILE A 188 -4.15 18.59 -4.57
N SER A 189 -5.14 19.46 -4.63
CA SER A 189 -5.40 20.35 -5.77
C SER A 189 -5.18 21.80 -5.34
N ILE A 190 -4.91 22.65 -6.30
CA ILE A 190 -4.88 24.11 -6.07
C ILE A 190 -6.20 24.67 -6.58
N GLU A 191 -6.98 25.24 -5.71
CA GLU A 191 -8.27 25.87 -6.01
C GLU A 191 -8.26 27.28 -5.42
N GLY A 192 -8.52 28.29 -6.24
CA GLY A 192 -8.46 29.69 -5.80
C GLY A 192 -7.08 30.14 -5.26
N GLY A 193 -5.98 29.56 -5.76
CA GLY A 193 -4.63 29.87 -5.28
C GLY A 193 -4.23 29.16 -3.97
N LYS A 194 -5.15 28.46 -3.32
CA LYS A 194 -4.87 27.72 -2.06
C LYS A 194 -4.87 26.21 -2.29
N PRO A 195 -4.07 25.45 -1.53
CA PRO A 195 -4.08 23.99 -1.60
C PRO A 195 -5.33 23.42 -0.92
N VAL A 196 -6.07 22.63 -1.66
CA VAL A 196 -7.27 21.91 -1.18
C VAL A 196 -6.97 20.41 -1.16
N TRP A 197 -7.24 19.77 -0.02
CA TRP A 197 -7.07 18.33 0.14
C TRP A 197 -8.32 17.58 -0.31
N LYS A 198 -8.24 16.80 -1.38
CA LYS A 198 -9.33 15.91 -1.88
C LYS A 198 -9.52 14.64 -1.04
N GLY A 199 -8.84 14.56 0.07
CA GLY A 199 -8.90 13.53 1.07
C GLY A 199 -7.87 13.86 2.14
N ARG A 200 -8.01 13.32 3.34
CA ARG A 200 -7.04 13.57 4.39
C ARG A 200 -5.73 12.88 4.00
N CYS A 201 -4.75 13.67 3.57
CA CYS A 201 -3.37 13.25 3.38
C CYS A 201 -2.63 13.36 4.70
N THR A 202 -1.86 12.40 4.94
CA THR A 202 -0.90 12.38 6.05
C THR A 202 0.47 12.09 5.51
#